data_0c960543cd6db435551af183da94ac3b
#
_entry.id   0c960543cd6db435551af183da94ac3b
#
_cell.length_a   1.000
_cell.length_b   1.000
_cell.length_c   1.000
_cell.angle_alpha   90.00
_cell.angle_beta   90.00
_cell.angle_gamma   90.00
#
_symmetry.space_group_name_H-M   'P 1'
#
loop_
_entity.id
_entity.type
_entity.pdbx_description
1 polymer ?
#
loop_
_entity_poly.entity_id
_entity_poly.type
_entity_poly.pdbx_seq_one_letter_code
_entity_poly.pdbx_strand_id
1 'polypeptide(L)'
;TSMELTRGDKWDLHYNWGLRRITIDTDALANHRMVIRSLQARFRDGTLVDLPEDGDVPALDFKAALEKSPSITVFLAVPSVHLGRANVAGDRGDNARYLVDSQEIEDENTGVNPQRVKIRLLNIRLLLPGQDQAGYEVLPLGRIEKSARADAAPILEFAYIPPLLACDAWAPLQAGILQAAHDRIGKKLELLTEQLLSRRIDFDSAAQGERMLFEQTRELNEAHARLGVLAFADGIHPLTAYVELCGIVGRLAIFGEARRVPALPHYQHDDLGGCFLRVKNYFDDLLDAFVEPAYKERPFVGTGLRVQVALEPLWLEAGWEMY
;
A
#
# COMPACT_ATOMS: atom_id res chain seq x y z
N THR A 1 10.15 -0.79 -32.03
CA THR A 1 9.85 -2.14 -31.56
C THR A 1 9.96 -2.18 -30.01
N SER A 2 10.08 -3.35 -29.35
CA SER A 2 10.06 -3.49 -27.88
C SER A 2 10.99 -2.54 -27.11
N MET A 3 12.20 -2.27 -27.62
CA MET A 3 13.16 -1.32 -27.03
C MET A 3 12.69 0.14 -27.08
N GLU A 4 11.99 0.53 -28.12
CA GLU A 4 11.48 1.91 -28.29
C GLU A 4 10.26 2.16 -27.40
N LEU A 5 9.37 1.17 -27.27
CA LEU A 5 8.25 1.21 -26.32
C LEU A 5 8.76 1.32 -24.89
N THR A 6 9.77 0.53 -24.51
CA THR A 6 10.39 0.59 -23.18
C THR A 6 11.08 1.93 -22.89
N ARG A 7 11.62 2.62 -23.91
CA ARG A 7 12.18 3.97 -23.77
C ARG A 7 11.10 5.03 -23.58
N GLY A 8 10.02 4.98 -24.36
CA GLY A 8 8.87 5.89 -24.22
C GLY A 8 8.25 5.79 -22.83
N ASP A 9 7.98 4.57 -22.36
CA ASP A 9 7.42 4.33 -21.03
C ASP A 9 8.25 4.93 -19.89
N LYS A 10 9.58 5.01 -20.02
CA LYS A 10 10.45 5.62 -19.00
C LYS A 10 10.34 7.14 -18.92
N TRP A 11 9.91 7.80 -19.99
CA TRP A 11 9.75 9.24 -20.02
C TRP A 11 8.33 9.68 -19.70
N ASP A 12 7.35 8.88 -20.08
CA ASP A 12 5.93 9.21 -19.97
C ASP A 12 5.33 8.75 -18.64
N LEU A 13 5.87 7.68 -18.03
CA LEU A 13 5.38 7.12 -16.77
C LEU A 13 6.47 7.16 -15.71
N HIS A 14 6.26 7.97 -14.69
CA HIS A 14 7.13 8.01 -13.52
C HIS A 14 7.02 6.73 -12.71
N TYR A 15 8.15 6.23 -12.19
CA TYR A 15 8.20 5.08 -11.29
C TYR A 15 7.56 3.81 -11.87
N ASN A 16 7.84 3.53 -13.15
CA ASN A 16 7.26 2.42 -13.87
C ASN A 16 8.06 1.11 -13.67
N TRP A 17 8.34 0.75 -12.42
CA TRP A 17 8.96 -0.52 -12.01
C TRP A 17 8.40 -0.96 -10.66
N GLY A 18 8.51 -2.25 -10.34
CA GLY A 18 8.04 -2.81 -9.10
C GLY A 18 7.15 -4.03 -9.31
N LEU A 19 6.45 -4.41 -8.26
CA LEU A 19 5.52 -5.53 -8.25
C LEU A 19 4.14 -5.10 -8.75
N ARG A 20 3.58 -5.86 -9.69
CA ARG A 20 2.18 -5.74 -10.11
C ARG A 20 1.29 -6.73 -9.37
N ARG A 21 1.84 -7.90 -9.05
CA ARG A 21 1.20 -8.95 -8.25
C ARG A 21 2.26 -9.87 -7.67
N ILE A 22 2.05 -10.38 -6.46
CA ILE A 22 2.90 -11.40 -5.86
C ILE A 22 2.06 -12.30 -4.94
N THR A 23 2.32 -13.61 -5.02
CA THR A 23 1.79 -14.59 -4.08
C THR A 23 2.95 -15.41 -3.52
N ILE A 24 3.18 -15.26 -2.21
CA ILE A 24 4.22 -15.96 -1.48
C ILE A 24 3.59 -17.12 -0.72
N ASP A 25 4.27 -18.26 -0.70
CA ASP A 25 3.86 -19.43 0.09
C ASP A 25 4.16 -19.19 1.57
N THR A 26 3.13 -18.97 2.37
CA THR A 26 3.25 -18.70 3.82
C THR A 26 3.73 -19.90 4.60
N ASP A 27 3.38 -21.12 4.19
CA ASP A 27 3.81 -22.36 4.86
C ASP A 27 5.31 -22.62 4.61
N ALA A 28 5.77 -22.34 3.40
CA ALA A 28 7.19 -22.40 3.08
C ALA A 28 7.96 -21.34 3.85
N LEU A 29 7.42 -20.11 3.96
CA LEU A 29 8.02 -19.01 4.71
C LEU A 29 8.23 -19.40 6.18
N ALA A 30 7.23 -20.01 6.81
CA ALA A 30 7.31 -20.52 8.18
C ALA A 30 8.45 -21.54 8.36
N ASN A 31 8.82 -22.27 7.28
CA ASN A 31 9.92 -23.21 7.24
C ASN A 31 11.24 -22.62 6.71
N HIS A 32 11.41 -21.32 6.81
CA HIS A 32 12.60 -20.55 6.37
C HIS A 32 12.91 -20.66 4.87
N ARG A 33 11.88 -20.89 4.04
CA ARG A 33 12.03 -20.97 2.59
C ARG A 33 11.15 -19.93 1.90
N MET A 34 11.75 -19.11 1.05
CA MET A 34 11.02 -18.20 0.17
C MET A 34 10.60 -18.96 -1.09
N VAL A 35 9.31 -19.17 -1.25
CA VAL A 35 8.69 -19.79 -2.42
C VAL A 35 7.68 -18.81 -3.00
N ILE A 36 7.84 -18.47 -4.27
CA ILE A 36 6.93 -17.61 -5.01
C ILE A 36 6.00 -18.50 -5.84
N ARG A 37 4.69 -18.39 -5.61
CA ARG A 37 3.68 -19.15 -6.36
C ARG A 37 3.28 -18.45 -7.66
N SER A 38 3.16 -17.12 -7.61
CA SER A 38 2.90 -16.28 -8.77
C SER A 38 3.54 -14.92 -8.58
N LEU A 39 3.97 -14.31 -9.67
CA LEU A 39 4.61 -13.00 -9.65
C LEU A 39 4.39 -12.29 -10.98
N GLN A 40 3.97 -11.04 -10.93
CA GLN A 40 4.06 -10.11 -12.04
C GLN A 40 4.88 -8.90 -11.60
N ALA A 41 5.97 -8.65 -12.30
CA ALA A 41 6.91 -7.59 -11.93
C ALA A 41 7.53 -6.92 -13.16
N ARG A 42 8.00 -5.71 -12.96
CA ARG A 42 8.79 -4.97 -13.93
C ARG A 42 10.05 -4.45 -13.29
N PHE A 43 11.20 -4.78 -13.86
CA PHE A 43 12.48 -4.24 -13.44
C PHE A 43 12.69 -2.81 -13.95
N ARG A 44 13.69 -2.11 -13.41
CA ARG A 44 14.03 -0.74 -13.82
C ARG A 44 14.53 -0.63 -15.25
N ASP A 45 15.13 -1.69 -15.79
CA ASP A 45 15.54 -1.76 -17.20
C ASP A 45 14.35 -1.98 -18.15
N GLY A 46 13.15 -2.21 -17.59
CA GLY A 46 11.92 -2.48 -18.32
C GLY A 46 11.63 -3.96 -18.55
N THR A 47 12.47 -4.87 -18.03
CA THR A 47 12.23 -6.32 -18.13
C THR A 47 10.96 -6.68 -17.38
N LEU A 48 10.06 -7.35 -18.07
CA LEU A 48 8.86 -7.94 -17.48
C LEU A 48 9.16 -9.36 -17.02
N VAL A 49 8.54 -9.74 -15.91
CA VAL A 49 8.52 -11.10 -15.39
C VAL A 49 7.09 -11.46 -15.05
N ASP A 50 6.63 -12.56 -15.61
CA ASP A 50 5.32 -13.15 -15.31
C ASP A 50 5.50 -14.63 -14.94
N LEU A 51 5.31 -14.99 -13.70
CA LEU A 51 5.44 -16.35 -13.19
C LEU A 51 4.05 -16.94 -12.91
N PRO A 52 3.80 -18.17 -13.38
CA PRO A 52 4.75 -19.17 -13.89
C PRO A 52 5.04 -19.14 -15.41
N GLU A 53 4.47 -18.22 -16.19
CA GLU A 53 4.52 -18.21 -17.66
C GLU A 53 5.95 -18.08 -18.21
N ASP A 54 6.78 -17.21 -17.60
CA ASP A 54 8.19 -17.01 -17.97
C ASP A 54 9.15 -18.06 -17.38
N GLY A 55 8.61 -19.07 -16.71
CA GLY A 55 9.38 -20.14 -16.08
C GLY A 55 9.12 -20.27 -14.59
N ASP A 56 10.09 -20.81 -13.86
CA ASP A 56 10.05 -21.00 -12.42
C ASP A 56 11.21 -20.30 -11.72
N VAL A 57 11.01 -20.02 -10.43
CA VAL A 57 12.05 -19.51 -9.55
C VAL A 57 12.37 -20.53 -8.47
N PRO A 58 13.64 -20.97 -8.35
CA PRO A 58 14.02 -21.88 -7.29
C PRO A 58 13.75 -21.30 -5.91
N ALA A 59 13.23 -22.15 -5.02
CA ALA A 59 13.03 -21.78 -3.63
C ALA A 59 14.35 -21.37 -2.97
N LEU A 60 14.30 -20.28 -2.19
CA LEU A 60 15.47 -19.75 -1.48
C LEU A 60 15.40 -20.10 0.01
N ASP A 61 16.40 -20.82 0.52
CA ASP A 61 16.60 -21.01 1.95
C ASP A 61 17.25 -19.75 2.54
N PHE A 62 16.63 -19.15 3.54
CA PHE A 62 17.13 -17.96 4.19
C PHE A 62 17.45 -18.14 5.68
N LYS A 63 17.38 -19.37 6.20
CA LYS A 63 17.60 -19.65 7.63
C LYS A 63 18.91 -19.10 8.15
N ALA A 64 20.02 -19.44 7.49
CA ALA A 64 21.36 -19.01 7.90
C ALA A 64 21.56 -17.48 7.81
N ALA A 65 20.88 -16.80 6.89
CA ALA A 65 20.93 -15.35 6.78
C ALA A 65 20.14 -14.68 7.92
N LEU A 66 18.96 -15.21 8.22
CA LEU A 66 18.11 -14.68 9.29
C LEU A 66 18.73 -14.94 10.69
N GLU A 67 19.50 -16.02 10.87
CA GLU A 67 20.25 -16.24 12.13
C GLU A 67 21.24 -15.11 12.43
N LYS A 68 21.88 -14.54 11.40
CA LYS A 68 22.89 -13.48 11.50
C LYS A 68 22.33 -12.06 11.60
N SER A 69 21.06 -11.86 11.21
CA SER A 69 20.44 -10.54 11.15
C SER A 69 19.02 -10.60 11.73
N PRO A 70 18.52 -9.53 12.37
CA PRO A 70 17.12 -9.46 12.84
C PRO A 70 16.12 -9.47 11.68
N SER A 71 16.50 -8.93 10.52
CA SER A 71 15.69 -8.94 9.30
C SER A 71 16.56 -9.03 8.06
N ILE A 72 15.98 -9.51 6.97
CA ILE A 72 16.64 -9.67 5.66
C ILE A 72 15.69 -9.26 4.55
N THR A 73 16.21 -8.57 3.53
CA THR A 73 15.47 -8.25 2.31
C THR A 73 15.75 -9.32 1.26
N VAL A 74 14.70 -9.89 0.66
CA VAL A 74 14.83 -10.83 -0.47
C VAL A 74 14.68 -10.06 -1.77
N PHE A 75 15.56 -10.34 -2.72
CA PHE A 75 15.57 -9.70 -4.03
C PHE A 75 15.23 -10.71 -5.12
N LEU A 76 14.41 -10.29 -6.08
CA LEU A 76 14.30 -10.91 -7.39
C LEU A 76 15.47 -10.41 -8.24
N ALA A 77 16.11 -11.30 -8.98
CA ALA A 77 17.26 -10.95 -9.79
C ALA A 77 17.22 -11.65 -11.16
N VAL A 78 17.61 -10.92 -12.17
CA VAL A 78 17.82 -11.43 -13.54
C VAL A 78 19.17 -10.95 -14.02
N PRO A 79 20.04 -11.80 -14.59
CA PRO A 79 21.33 -11.35 -15.11
C PRO A 79 21.17 -10.23 -16.16
N SER A 80 22.00 -9.20 -16.08
CA SER A 80 22.00 -8.10 -17.04
C SER A 80 22.37 -8.57 -18.45
N VAL A 81 21.91 -7.86 -19.46
CA VAL A 81 22.31 -8.15 -20.87
C VAL A 81 23.77 -7.75 -21.08
N HIS A 82 24.57 -8.66 -21.58
CA HIS A 82 25.94 -8.38 -21.96
C HIS A 82 26.08 -8.26 -23.48
N LEU A 83 26.39 -7.05 -23.97
CA LEU A 83 26.67 -6.83 -25.39
C LEU A 83 27.98 -7.53 -25.77
N GLY A 84 27.97 -8.23 -26.91
CA GLY A 84 29.16 -8.93 -27.43
C GLY A 84 29.48 -10.28 -26.70
N ARG A 85 28.62 -10.78 -25.83
CA ARG A 85 28.76 -12.07 -25.18
C ARG A 85 27.50 -12.92 -25.37
N ALA A 86 27.63 -14.22 -25.15
CA ALA A 86 26.47 -15.11 -25.15
C ALA A 86 25.55 -14.76 -23.95
N ASN A 87 24.28 -14.47 -24.24
CA ASN A 87 23.26 -14.19 -23.23
C ASN A 87 22.30 -15.37 -23.02
N VAL A 88 22.58 -16.52 -23.64
CA VAL A 88 21.76 -17.71 -23.58
C VAL A 88 22.66 -18.88 -23.15
N ALA A 89 22.22 -19.62 -22.14
CA ALA A 89 22.89 -20.80 -21.63
C ALA A 89 21.93 -22.00 -21.55
N GLY A 90 22.51 -23.19 -21.43
CA GLY A 90 21.74 -24.42 -21.20
C GLY A 90 21.45 -24.71 -19.72
N ASP A 91 22.15 -24.03 -18.82
CA ASP A 91 22.08 -24.29 -17.37
C ASP A 91 21.92 -22.98 -16.58
N ARG A 92 21.22 -23.06 -15.46
CA ARG A 92 21.06 -21.96 -14.49
C ARG A 92 22.38 -21.57 -13.78
N GLY A 93 23.38 -22.45 -13.77
CA GLY A 93 24.70 -22.17 -13.20
C GLY A 93 25.42 -21.03 -13.90
N ASP A 94 25.19 -20.84 -15.18
CA ASP A 94 25.74 -19.75 -15.95
C ASP A 94 25.05 -18.41 -15.64
N ASN A 95 25.82 -17.31 -15.65
CA ASN A 95 25.28 -15.97 -15.49
C ASN A 95 24.68 -15.41 -16.81
N ALA A 96 24.15 -16.29 -17.66
CA ALA A 96 23.44 -15.90 -18.86
C ALA A 96 22.01 -15.45 -18.50
N ARG A 97 21.54 -14.42 -19.21
CA ARG A 97 20.21 -13.82 -18.98
C ARG A 97 19.07 -14.78 -19.27
N TYR A 98 19.26 -15.66 -20.26
CA TYR A 98 18.25 -16.57 -20.76
C TYR A 98 18.72 -18.02 -20.64
N LEU A 99 17.79 -18.88 -20.33
CA LEU A 99 17.94 -20.34 -20.43
C LEU A 99 17.24 -20.83 -21.69
N VAL A 100 17.76 -21.92 -22.26
CA VAL A 100 17.07 -22.62 -23.36
C VAL A 100 16.13 -23.64 -22.76
N ASP A 101 14.89 -23.58 -23.16
CA ASP A 101 13.90 -24.64 -22.95
C ASP A 101 13.42 -25.19 -24.29
N SER A 102 12.88 -26.40 -24.29
CA SER A 102 12.36 -27.06 -25.49
C SER A 102 10.91 -27.45 -25.26
N GLN A 103 10.01 -26.82 -25.99
CA GLN A 103 8.58 -27.10 -25.94
C GLN A 103 8.10 -27.77 -27.22
N GLU A 104 7.18 -28.70 -27.09
CA GLU A 104 6.44 -29.28 -28.22
C GLU A 104 5.23 -28.36 -28.50
N ILE A 105 5.24 -27.75 -29.67
CA ILE A 105 4.16 -26.85 -30.13
C ILE A 105 3.41 -27.57 -31.25
N GLU A 106 2.12 -27.74 -31.07
CA GLU A 106 1.22 -28.28 -32.08
C GLU A 106 0.95 -27.26 -33.18
N ASP A 107 0.71 -27.71 -34.41
CA ASP A 107 0.25 -26.83 -35.48
C ASP A 107 -1.20 -26.39 -35.20
N GLU A 108 -1.38 -25.13 -34.90
CA GLU A 108 -2.69 -24.57 -34.56
C GLU A 108 -3.75 -24.72 -35.67
N ASN A 109 -3.32 -24.90 -36.93
CA ASN A 109 -4.27 -25.13 -38.03
C ASN A 109 -4.77 -26.57 -38.13
N THR A 110 -3.95 -27.52 -37.73
CA THR A 110 -4.26 -28.96 -37.90
C THR A 110 -4.44 -29.70 -36.58
N GLY A 111 -3.93 -29.18 -35.48
CA GLY A 111 -3.93 -29.83 -34.16
C GLY A 111 -3.09 -31.13 -34.10
N VAL A 112 -2.23 -31.32 -35.09
CA VAL A 112 -1.39 -32.53 -35.20
C VAL A 112 0.05 -32.16 -35.59
N ASN A 113 0.97 -33.11 -35.54
CA ASN A 113 2.36 -32.95 -35.93
C ASN A 113 3.13 -31.94 -35.04
N PRO A 114 3.24 -32.18 -33.74
CA PRO A 114 3.95 -31.29 -32.81
C PRO A 114 5.41 -31.14 -33.23
N GLN A 115 5.90 -29.89 -33.20
CA GLN A 115 7.26 -29.51 -33.52
C GLN A 115 7.99 -29.12 -32.24
N ARG A 116 9.20 -29.63 -32.05
CA ARG A 116 10.05 -29.21 -30.93
C ARG A 116 10.72 -27.87 -31.23
N VAL A 117 10.28 -26.83 -30.52
CA VAL A 117 10.78 -25.46 -30.66
C VAL A 117 11.61 -25.11 -29.44
N LYS A 118 12.79 -24.52 -29.67
CA LYS A 118 13.60 -23.94 -28.58
C LYS A 118 13.13 -22.55 -28.27
N ILE A 119 12.74 -22.34 -27.01
CA ILE A 119 12.35 -21.05 -26.48
C ILE A 119 13.38 -20.53 -25.48
N ARG A 120 13.37 -19.24 -25.23
CA ARG A 120 14.21 -18.58 -24.22
C ARG A 120 13.37 -18.21 -23.04
N LEU A 121 13.72 -18.71 -21.86
CA LEU A 121 13.15 -18.33 -20.57
C LEU A 121 14.11 -17.41 -19.84
N LEU A 122 13.61 -16.51 -19.02
CA LEU A 122 14.45 -15.69 -18.15
C LEU A 122 15.13 -16.54 -17.08
N ASN A 123 16.43 -16.28 -16.83
CA ASN A 123 17.16 -16.93 -15.75
C ASN A 123 16.91 -16.20 -14.43
N ILE A 124 15.71 -16.36 -13.90
CA ILE A 124 15.23 -15.67 -12.70
C ILE A 124 15.77 -16.35 -11.44
N ARG A 125 16.20 -15.56 -10.46
CA ARG A 125 16.77 -16.01 -9.18
C ARG A 125 16.26 -15.18 -8.03
N LEU A 126 16.34 -15.76 -6.83
CA LEU A 126 16.22 -15.02 -5.57
C LEU A 126 17.60 -14.83 -4.96
N LEU A 127 17.88 -13.62 -4.49
CA LEU A 127 19.14 -13.26 -3.84
C LEU A 127 18.90 -12.74 -2.43
N LEU A 128 19.87 -13.00 -1.56
CA LEU A 128 19.93 -12.48 -0.19
C LEU A 128 20.90 -11.29 -0.09
N PRO A 129 20.78 -10.46 0.95
CA PRO A 129 21.75 -9.43 1.25
C PRO A 129 23.15 -10.03 1.41
N GLY A 130 24.17 -9.36 0.87
CA GLY A 130 25.56 -9.83 0.94
C GLY A 130 25.97 -10.83 -0.16
N GLN A 131 25.04 -11.34 -0.96
CA GLN A 131 25.38 -12.02 -2.21
C GLN A 131 25.77 -10.99 -3.29
N ASP A 132 26.65 -11.41 -4.21
CA ASP A 132 27.08 -10.52 -5.29
C ASP A 132 25.90 -10.21 -6.22
N GLN A 133 25.52 -8.95 -6.26
CA GLN A 133 24.47 -8.42 -7.15
C GLN A 133 25.06 -7.76 -8.41
N ALA A 134 26.38 -7.71 -8.55
CA ALA A 134 27.00 -7.15 -9.73
C ALA A 134 26.63 -7.98 -10.97
N GLY A 135 26.20 -7.32 -12.03
CA GLY A 135 25.75 -7.98 -13.26
C GLY A 135 24.33 -8.52 -13.21
N TYR A 136 23.54 -8.12 -12.23
CA TYR A 136 22.10 -8.42 -12.14
C TYR A 136 21.27 -7.13 -12.14
N GLU A 137 20.13 -7.21 -12.81
CA GLU A 137 19.01 -6.33 -12.51
C GLU A 137 18.30 -6.93 -11.26
N VAL A 138 18.10 -6.09 -10.25
CA VAL A 138 17.51 -6.54 -8.98
C VAL A 138 16.26 -5.74 -8.61
N LEU A 139 15.29 -6.43 -8.04
CA LEU A 139 14.06 -5.85 -7.50
C LEU A 139 13.80 -6.41 -6.10
N PRO A 140 13.69 -5.57 -5.06
CA PRO A 140 13.34 -6.07 -3.74
C PRO A 140 11.89 -6.58 -3.74
N LEU A 141 11.68 -7.78 -3.19
CA LEU A 141 10.37 -8.43 -3.10
C LEU A 141 9.69 -8.21 -1.76
N GLY A 142 10.47 -8.14 -0.68
CA GLY A 142 9.96 -8.01 0.67
C GLY A 142 11.07 -8.17 1.70
N ARG A 143 10.77 -7.80 2.94
CA ARG A 143 11.66 -7.98 4.07
C ARG A 143 11.07 -9.01 5.01
N ILE A 144 11.89 -9.97 5.42
CA ILE A 144 11.54 -11.03 6.37
C ILE A 144 12.20 -10.69 7.70
N GLU A 145 11.45 -10.75 8.79
CA GLU A 145 11.94 -10.51 10.13
C GLU A 145 11.72 -11.71 11.05
N LYS A 146 12.54 -11.79 12.09
CA LYS A 146 12.31 -12.72 13.20
C LYS A 146 11.05 -12.28 13.94
N SER A 147 10.19 -13.24 14.24
CA SER A 147 9.08 -12.95 15.14
C SER A 147 9.59 -12.51 16.51
N ALA A 148 8.85 -11.65 17.18
CA ALA A 148 9.14 -11.22 18.55
C ALA A 148 9.13 -12.37 19.59
N ARG A 149 8.51 -13.51 19.25
CA ARG A 149 8.50 -14.72 20.10
C ARG A 149 9.61 -15.65 19.63
N ALA A 150 10.44 -16.14 20.54
CA ALA A 150 11.64 -16.93 20.27
C ALA A 150 11.38 -18.18 19.38
N ASP A 151 10.23 -18.82 19.51
CA ASP A 151 9.87 -20.05 18.79
C ASP A 151 8.83 -19.82 17.68
N ALA A 152 8.51 -18.58 17.34
CA ALA A 152 7.54 -18.31 16.29
C ALA A 152 8.21 -18.25 14.90
N ALA A 153 7.46 -18.64 13.89
CA ALA A 153 7.89 -18.60 12.49
C ALA A 153 8.28 -17.17 12.06
N PRO A 154 9.24 -17.04 11.12
CA PRO A 154 9.56 -15.77 10.51
C PRO A 154 8.34 -15.20 9.76
N ILE A 155 8.24 -13.89 9.73
CA ILE A 155 7.12 -13.18 9.10
C ILE A 155 7.64 -12.12 8.11
N LEU A 156 6.79 -11.74 7.17
CA LEU A 156 7.03 -10.56 6.35
C LEU A 156 6.86 -9.29 7.22
N GLU A 157 7.85 -8.42 7.20
CA GLU A 157 7.82 -7.14 7.92
C GLU A 157 6.71 -6.24 7.34
N PHE A 158 5.72 -5.94 8.16
CA PHE A 158 4.56 -5.13 7.75
C PHE A 158 4.95 -3.72 7.32
N ALA A 159 5.93 -3.12 7.98
CA ALA A 159 6.38 -1.76 7.70
C ALA A 159 7.17 -1.64 6.40
N TYR A 160 7.68 -2.75 5.87
CA TYR A 160 8.40 -2.76 4.61
C TYR A 160 7.43 -2.95 3.43
N ILE A 161 7.35 -1.95 2.57
CA ILE A 161 6.59 -2.00 1.33
C ILE A 161 7.59 -1.88 0.18
N PRO A 162 7.75 -2.93 -0.66
CA PRO A 162 8.64 -2.89 -1.82
C PRO A 162 8.15 -1.90 -2.87
N PRO A 163 8.95 -1.57 -3.90
CA PRO A 163 8.46 -0.85 -5.07
C PRO A 163 7.30 -1.58 -5.73
N LEU A 164 6.21 -0.87 -6.02
CA LEU A 164 4.97 -1.42 -6.54
C LEU A 164 4.52 -0.68 -7.79
N LEU A 165 3.97 -1.40 -8.75
CA LEU A 165 3.22 -0.84 -9.88
C LEU A 165 1.75 -0.62 -9.53
N ALA A 166 1.25 -1.31 -8.50
CA ALA A 166 -0.13 -1.20 -8.05
C ALA A 166 -0.25 -1.45 -6.54
N CYS A 167 -1.12 -0.70 -5.87
CA CYS A 167 -1.33 -0.81 -4.43
C CYS A 167 -1.88 -2.19 -4.02
N ASP A 168 -2.72 -2.79 -4.86
CA ASP A 168 -3.30 -4.13 -4.67
C ASP A 168 -2.28 -5.28 -4.74
N ALA A 169 -1.05 -5.00 -5.22
CA ALA A 169 0.02 -5.99 -5.21
C ALA A 169 0.53 -6.31 -3.80
N TRP A 170 0.26 -5.46 -2.79
CA TRP A 170 0.82 -5.60 -1.45
C TRP A 170 -0.21 -5.33 -0.36
N ALA A 171 -0.66 -6.38 0.31
CA ALA A 171 -1.70 -6.30 1.33
C ALA A 171 -1.45 -5.26 2.45
N PRO A 172 -0.23 -5.09 2.99
CA PRO A 172 0.04 -4.04 3.97
C PRO A 172 -0.26 -2.63 3.48
N LEU A 173 -0.09 -2.32 2.19
CA LEU A 173 -0.44 -1.03 1.62
C LEU A 173 -1.95 -0.92 1.39
N GLN A 174 -2.54 -1.89 0.68
CA GLN A 174 -3.95 -1.81 0.31
C GLN A 174 -4.86 -1.98 1.54
N ALA A 175 -4.79 -3.12 2.22
CA ALA A 175 -5.66 -3.39 3.37
C ALA A 175 -5.22 -2.64 4.64
N GLY A 176 -3.91 -2.61 4.90
CA GLY A 176 -3.36 -2.05 6.13
C GLY A 176 -3.32 -0.53 6.18
N ILE A 177 -3.31 0.15 5.04
CA ILE A 177 -3.26 1.61 4.97
C ILE A 177 -4.50 2.19 4.30
N LEU A 178 -4.77 1.85 3.03
CA LEU A 178 -5.83 2.51 2.26
C LEU A 178 -7.23 2.13 2.74
N GLN A 179 -7.52 0.82 2.85
CA GLN A 179 -8.81 0.34 3.33
C GLN A 179 -9.02 0.68 4.82
N ALA A 180 -7.96 0.56 5.64
CA ALA A 180 -8.05 0.93 7.04
C ALA A 180 -8.35 2.43 7.23
N ALA A 181 -7.77 3.31 6.41
CA ALA A 181 -8.09 4.75 6.42
C ALA A 181 -9.54 5.01 5.99
N HIS A 182 -10.02 4.35 4.91
CA HIS A 182 -11.41 4.43 4.47
C HIS A 182 -12.38 4.03 5.57
N ASP A 183 -12.14 2.88 6.22
CA ASP A 183 -13.02 2.35 7.27
C ASP A 183 -13.04 3.25 8.53
N ARG A 184 -11.88 3.85 8.88
CA ARG A 184 -11.81 4.81 9.99
C ARG A 184 -12.62 6.07 9.71
N ILE A 185 -12.53 6.63 8.49
CA ILE A 185 -13.36 7.76 8.08
C ILE A 185 -14.84 7.37 8.13
N GLY A 186 -15.21 6.20 7.58
CA GLY A 186 -16.59 5.73 7.57
C GLY A 186 -17.22 5.69 8.97
N LYS A 187 -16.51 5.10 9.92
CA LYS A 187 -16.94 5.08 11.34
C LYS A 187 -17.10 6.47 11.94
N LYS A 188 -16.17 7.37 11.64
CA LYS A 188 -16.26 8.76 12.14
C LYS A 188 -17.42 9.51 11.50
N LEU A 189 -17.67 9.30 10.21
CA LEU A 189 -18.82 9.87 9.49
C LEU A 189 -20.16 9.43 10.08
N GLU A 190 -20.30 8.14 10.39
CA GLU A 190 -21.51 7.62 11.04
C GLU A 190 -21.83 8.41 12.32
N LEU A 191 -20.83 8.59 13.19
CA LEU A 191 -20.98 9.33 14.44
C LEU A 191 -21.33 10.81 14.22
N LEU A 192 -20.62 11.48 13.31
CA LEU A 192 -20.87 12.91 13.06
C LEU A 192 -22.22 13.14 12.37
N THR A 193 -22.61 12.23 11.46
CA THR A 193 -23.90 12.31 10.76
C THR A 193 -25.06 12.09 11.73
N GLU A 194 -24.94 11.15 12.66
CA GLU A 194 -25.93 10.93 13.71
C GLU A 194 -26.11 12.21 14.59
N GLN A 195 -25.02 12.87 14.92
CA GLN A 195 -25.07 14.14 15.66
C GLN A 195 -25.75 15.25 14.85
N LEU A 196 -25.43 15.39 13.55
CA LEU A 196 -26.08 16.39 12.69
C LEU A 196 -27.59 16.16 12.60
N LEU A 197 -28.02 14.90 12.39
CA LEU A 197 -29.42 14.56 12.25
C LEU A 197 -30.20 14.69 13.57
N SER A 198 -29.66 14.21 14.67
CA SER A 198 -30.30 14.27 15.98
C SER A 198 -30.50 15.70 16.49
N ARG A 199 -29.56 16.59 16.19
CA ARG A 199 -29.63 18.02 16.56
C ARG A 199 -30.34 18.88 15.53
N ARG A 200 -30.70 18.33 14.34
CA ARG A 200 -31.31 19.04 13.21
C ARG A 200 -30.47 20.22 12.76
N ILE A 201 -29.14 20.04 12.76
CA ILE A 201 -28.19 21.05 12.30
C ILE A 201 -28.29 21.20 10.79
N ASP A 202 -28.46 22.40 10.30
CA ASP A 202 -28.57 22.74 8.89
C ASP A 202 -27.50 23.76 8.45
N PHE A 203 -27.54 24.11 7.17
CA PHE A 203 -26.57 25.04 6.57
C PHE A 203 -26.62 26.47 7.16
N ASP A 204 -27.74 26.85 7.74
CA ASP A 204 -27.98 28.23 8.27
C ASP A 204 -27.64 28.33 9.75
N SER A 205 -27.11 27.26 10.36
CA SER A 205 -26.76 27.26 11.78
C SER A 205 -25.80 28.40 12.14
N ALA A 206 -26.17 29.19 13.13
CA ALA A 206 -25.35 30.29 13.64
C ALA A 206 -24.33 29.85 14.70
N ALA A 207 -24.52 28.70 15.34
CA ALA A 207 -23.65 28.22 16.40
C ALA A 207 -22.29 27.76 15.84
N GLN A 208 -21.21 28.24 16.46
CA GLN A 208 -19.85 27.94 15.96
C GLN A 208 -19.54 26.43 15.97
N GLY A 209 -19.95 25.69 17.02
CA GLY A 209 -19.73 24.26 17.13
C GLY A 209 -20.49 23.46 16.07
N GLU A 210 -21.72 23.89 15.72
CA GLU A 210 -22.53 23.27 14.67
C GLU A 210 -21.92 23.46 13.29
N ARG A 211 -21.44 24.67 12.99
CA ARG A 211 -20.69 24.95 11.75
C ARG A 211 -19.44 24.09 11.63
N MET A 212 -18.71 23.93 12.74
CA MET A 212 -17.51 23.11 12.76
C MET A 212 -17.85 21.65 12.48
N LEU A 213 -18.89 21.10 13.12
CA LEU A 213 -19.35 19.74 12.90
C LEU A 213 -19.77 19.52 11.44
N PHE A 214 -20.47 20.50 10.86
CA PHE A 214 -20.88 20.46 9.47
C PHE A 214 -19.68 20.44 8.49
N GLU A 215 -18.69 21.32 8.71
CA GLU A 215 -17.47 21.36 7.90
C GLU A 215 -16.65 20.07 8.03
N GLN A 216 -16.51 19.53 9.24
CA GLN A 216 -15.84 18.26 9.46
C GLN A 216 -16.51 17.13 8.69
N THR A 217 -17.83 17.04 8.76
CA THR A 217 -18.61 16.02 8.05
C THR A 217 -18.48 16.18 6.53
N ARG A 218 -18.46 17.41 6.02
CA ARG A 218 -18.27 17.69 4.59
C ARG A 218 -16.90 17.17 4.09
N GLU A 219 -15.82 17.52 4.78
CA GLU A 219 -14.48 17.10 4.40
C GLU A 219 -14.29 15.57 4.48
N LEU A 220 -14.86 14.95 5.51
CA LEU A 220 -14.80 13.49 5.65
C LEU A 220 -15.64 12.76 4.59
N ASN A 221 -16.80 13.30 4.17
CA ASN A 221 -17.59 12.73 3.07
C ASN A 221 -16.79 12.70 1.76
N GLU A 222 -16.11 13.82 1.42
CA GLU A 222 -15.26 13.86 0.23
C GLU A 222 -14.11 12.85 0.33
N ALA A 223 -13.41 12.83 1.47
CA ALA A 223 -12.30 11.92 1.70
C ALA A 223 -12.74 10.44 1.62
N HIS A 224 -13.89 10.10 2.22
CA HIS A 224 -14.44 8.74 2.18
C HIS A 224 -14.77 8.30 0.77
N ALA A 225 -15.43 9.15 -0.02
CA ALA A 225 -15.77 8.84 -1.40
C ALA A 225 -14.53 8.59 -2.27
N ARG A 226 -13.50 9.44 -2.13
CA ARG A 226 -12.23 9.31 -2.90
C ARG A 226 -11.43 8.08 -2.47
N LEU A 227 -11.31 7.83 -1.17
CA LEU A 227 -10.64 6.63 -0.66
C LEU A 227 -11.39 5.36 -1.02
N GLY A 228 -12.73 5.39 -1.10
CA GLY A 228 -13.52 4.26 -1.55
C GLY A 228 -13.16 3.79 -2.95
N VAL A 229 -12.79 4.69 -3.86
CA VAL A 229 -12.27 4.31 -5.17
C VAL A 229 -10.84 3.76 -5.06
N LEU A 230 -9.94 4.47 -4.36
CA LEU A 230 -8.52 4.11 -4.29
C LEU A 230 -8.26 2.78 -3.54
N ALA A 231 -9.04 2.53 -2.50
CA ALA A 231 -8.85 1.36 -1.63
C ALA A 231 -9.37 0.06 -2.25
N PHE A 232 -10.32 0.14 -3.20
CA PHE A 232 -10.99 -1.03 -3.74
C PHE A 232 -10.83 -1.22 -5.25
N ALA A 233 -10.24 -0.26 -5.97
CA ALA A 233 -9.92 -0.42 -7.38
C ALA A 233 -8.58 -1.14 -7.56
N ASP A 234 -8.52 -2.05 -8.53
CA ASP A 234 -7.29 -2.72 -8.93
C ASP A 234 -6.40 -1.79 -9.77
N GLY A 235 -5.09 -1.98 -9.68
CA GLY A 235 -4.12 -1.33 -10.55
C GLY A 235 -3.81 0.13 -10.23
N ILE A 236 -4.24 0.65 -9.09
CA ILE A 236 -3.92 2.01 -8.66
C ILE A 236 -2.42 2.13 -8.34
N HIS A 237 -1.73 3.00 -9.08
CA HIS A 237 -0.31 3.25 -8.84
C HIS A 237 -0.07 3.92 -7.47
N PRO A 238 0.95 3.51 -6.69
CA PRO A 238 1.20 4.07 -5.35
C PRO A 238 1.36 5.59 -5.33
N LEU A 239 1.96 6.21 -6.33
CA LEU A 239 2.06 7.67 -6.39
C LEU A 239 0.69 8.35 -6.40
N THR A 240 -0.27 7.80 -7.13
CA THR A 240 -1.65 8.33 -7.17
C THR A 240 -2.29 8.25 -5.79
N ALA A 241 -2.21 7.09 -5.14
CA ALA A 241 -2.72 6.90 -3.78
C ALA A 241 -2.02 7.81 -2.76
N TYR A 242 -0.72 8.00 -2.90
CA TYR A 242 0.07 8.87 -2.03
C TYR A 242 -0.36 10.34 -2.13
N VAL A 243 -0.54 10.86 -3.35
CA VAL A 243 -1.02 12.24 -3.58
C VAL A 243 -2.38 12.46 -2.96
N GLU A 244 -3.29 11.51 -3.10
CA GLU A 244 -4.64 11.61 -2.52
C GLU A 244 -4.60 11.57 -0.98
N LEU A 245 -3.83 10.67 -0.38
CA LEU A 245 -3.66 10.64 1.09
C LEU A 245 -3.08 11.95 1.62
N CYS A 246 -2.05 12.50 0.96
CA CYS A 246 -1.48 13.80 1.31
C CYS A 246 -2.53 14.93 1.19
N GLY A 247 -3.36 14.88 0.16
CA GLY A 247 -4.46 15.83 -0.04
C GLY A 247 -5.51 15.75 1.07
N ILE A 248 -5.85 14.55 1.52
CA ILE A 248 -6.77 14.34 2.66
C ILE A 248 -6.16 14.89 3.95
N VAL A 249 -4.90 14.54 4.26
CA VAL A 249 -4.20 15.10 5.43
C VAL A 249 -4.16 16.64 5.38
N GLY A 250 -3.91 17.20 4.20
CA GLY A 250 -3.91 18.65 4.01
C GLY A 250 -5.25 19.32 4.36
N ARG A 251 -6.36 18.72 3.94
CA ARG A 251 -7.72 19.24 4.25
C ARG A 251 -8.09 19.06 5.72
N LEU A 252 -7.76 17.91 6.31
CA LEU A 252 -8.06 17.64 7.72
C LEU A 252 -7.19 18.46 8.69
N ALA A 253 -6.03 18.93 8.26
CA ALA A 253 -5.09 19.67 9.10
C ALA A 253 -5.66 20.96 9.73
N ILE A 254 -6.68 21.58 9.11
CA ILE A 254 -7.34 22.76 9.67
C ILE A 254 -8.07 22.47 10.99
N PHE A 255 -8.47 21.22 11.21
CA PHE A 255 -9.18 20.81 12.43
C PHE A 255 -8.23 20.36 13.54
N GLY A 256 -6.94 20.12 13.23
CA GLY A 256 -5.91 19.80 14.22
C GLY A 256 -5.45 21.06 14.99
N GLU A 257 -4.72 20.84 16.08
CA GLU A 257 -4.23 21.90 16.95
C GLU A 257 -3.39 22.96 16.21
N ALA A 258 -2.49 22.51 15.33
CA ALA A 258 -1.61 23.40 14.56
C ALA A 258 -2.33 24.15 13.43
N ARG A 259 -3.54 23.74 13.05
CA ARG A 259 -4.33 24.26 11.92
C ARG A 259 -3.52 24.41 10.62
N ARG A 260 -2.51 23.59 10.48
CA ARG A 260 -1.57 23.62 9.37
C ARG A 260 -1.15 22.19 9.02
N VAL A 261 -0.98 21.94 7.72
CA VAL A 261 -0.46 20.67 7.23
C VAL A 261 0.94 20.39 7.81
N PRO A 262 1.20 19.19 8.34
CA PRO A 262 2.53 18.81 8.80
C PRO A 262 3.52 18.71 7.64
N ALA A 263 4.81 18.64 7.96
CA ALA A 263 5.84 18.37 6.94
C ALA A 263 5.71 16.92 6.45
N LEU A 264 5.01 16.75 5.33
CA LEU A 264 4.82 15.45 4.71
C LEU A 264 6.13 14.98 4.04
N PRO A 265 6.46 13.68 4.09
CA PRO A 265 7.64 13.14 3.42
C PRO A 265 7.50 13.29 1.90
N HIS A 266 8.63 13.48 1.22
CA HIS A 266 8.65 13.37 -0.23
C HIS A 266 8.41 11.93 -0.66
N TYR A 267 7.67 11.74 -1.75
CA TYR A 267 7.46 10.41 -2.30
C TYR A 267 8.79 9.78 -2.73
N GLN A 268 9.04 8.57 -2.25
CA GLN A 268 10.19 7.76 -2.61
C GLN A 268 9.70 6.36 -2.98
N HIS A 269 9.82 6.02 -4.27
CA HIS A 269 9.29 4.76 -4.78
C HIS A 269 10.03 3.53 -4.21
N ASP A 270 11.27 3.70 -3.79
CA ASP A 270 12.07 2.65 -3.15
C ASP A 270 11.86 2.55 -1.63
N ASP A 271 11.12 3.50 -1.04
CA ASP A 271 10.76 3.52 0.39
C ASP A 271 9.28 3.88 0.57
N LEU A 272 8.41 3.07 -0.01
CA LEU A 272 6.97 3.26 0.10
C LEU A 272 6.50 3.10 1.55
N GLY A 273 7.10 2.18 2.31
CA GLY A 273 6.79 2.00 3.74
C GLY A 273 7.03 3.27 4.54
N GLY A 274 8.22 3.88 4.41
CA GLY A 274 8.54 5.13 5.07
C GLY A 274 7.64 6.31 4.68
N CYS A 275 7.24 6.37 3.39
CA CYS A 275 6.33 7.39 2.90
C CYS A 275 4.90 7.21 3.46
N PHE A 276 4.30 6.07 3.21
CA PHE A 276 2.88 5.83 3.50
C PHE A 276 2.59 5.74 4.99
N LEU A 277 3.41 5.06 5.78
CA LEU A 277 3.18 4.93 7.21
C LEU A 277 3.27 6.28 7.93
N ARG A 278 4.16 7.17 7.50
CA ARG A 278 4.27 8.50 8.09
C ARG A 278 3.05 9.35 7.78
N VAL A 279 2.55 9.32 6.53
CA VAL A 279 1.31 10.03 6.14
C VAL A 279 0.11 9.43 6.87
N LYS A 280 0.05 8.09 6.99
CA LYS A 280 -0.99 7.40 7.77
C LYS A 280 -1.01 7.84 9.23
N ASN A 281 0.15 7.94 9.88
CA ASN A 281 0.21 8.40 11.27
C ASN A 281 -0.34 9.82 11.42
N TYR A 282 0.04 10.76 10.54
CA TYR A 282 -0.54 12.11 10.54
C TYR A 282 -2.06 12.11 10.30
N PHE A 283 -2.52 11.26 9.39
CA PHE A 283 -3.94 11.09 9.14
C PHE A 283 -4.68 10.57 10.39
N ASP A 284 -4.12 9.57 11.05
CA ASP A 284 -4.69 8.97 12.27
C ASP A 284 -4.76 10.02 13.40
N ASP A 285 -3.68 10.75 13.64
CA ASP A 285 -3.62 11.81 14.66
C ASP A 285 -4.64 12.92 14.41
N LEU A 286 -4.79 13.34 13.16
CA LEU A 286 -5.77 14.36 12.79
C LEU A 286 -7.20 13.87 12.96
N LEU A 287 -7.49 12.63 12.58
CA LEU A 287 -8.83 12.05 12.72
C LEU A 287 -9.22 11.86 14.21
N ASP A 288 -8.25 11.55 15.06
CA ASP A 288 -8.46 11.44 16.52
C ASP A 288 -8.64 12.82 17.17
N ALA A 289 -8.06 13.88 16.59
CA ALA A 289 -8.26 15.25 17.05
C ALA A 289 -9.65 15.83 16.75
N PHE A 290 -10.50 15.14 15.99
CA PHE A 290 -11.90 15.48 15.81
C PHE A 290 -12.65 15.22 17.11
N VAL A 291 -12.59 16.18 18.01
CA VAL A 291 -13.24 16.13 19.32
C VAL A 291 -14.74 16.27 19.13
N GLU A 292 -15.51 15.39 19.74
CA GLU A 292 -16.95 15.61 19.90
C GLU A 292 -17.14 16.86 20.75
N PRO A 293 -17.96 17.84 20.31
CA PRO A 293 -18.29 18.97 21.18
C PRO A 293 -18.96 18.43 22.44
N ALA A 294 -18.25 18.53 23.56
CA ALA A 294 -18.70 18.03 24.87
C ALA A 294 -19.75 18.96 25.48
N TYR A 295 -20.72 19.46 24.66
CA TYR A 295 -21.81 20.25 25.18
C TYR A 295 -23.16 19.62 24.80
N LYS A 296 -24.14 19.79 25.67
CA LYS A 296 -25.54 19.45 25.44
C LYS A 296 -26.35 20.71 25.43
N GLU A 297 -27.17 20.89 24.40
CA GLU A 297 -28.06 22.03 24.26
C GLU A 297 -29.49 21.65 24.66
N ARG A 298 -30.15 22.54 25.37
CA ARG A 298 -31.60 22.48 25.57
C ARG A 298 -32.20 23.83 25.30
N PRO A 299 -33.23 23.93 24.46
CA PRO A 299 -33.91 25.20 24.21
C PRO A 299 -34.65 25.65 25.47
N PHE A 300 -34.56 26.96 25.73
CA PHE A 300 -35.44 27.57 26.72
C PHE A 300 -36.86 27.57 26.21
N VAL A 301 -37.80 27.16 27.06
CA VAL A 301 -39.25 27.16 26.78
C VAL A 301 -39.91 28.21 27.61
N GLY A 302 -40.74 29.06 26.98
CA GLY A 302 -41.47 30.07 27.70
C GLY A 302 -42.24 31.06 26.81
N THR A 303 -42.99 31.94 27.43
CA THR A 303 -43.73 32.99 26.73
C THR A 303 -43.36 34.38 27.29
N GLY A 304 -43.13 35.33 26.40
CA GLY A 304 -42.75 36.72 26.75
C GLY A 304 -41.38 36.78 27.42
N LEU A 305 -41.25 37.45 28.55
CA LEU A 305 -39.99 37.67 29.25
C LEU A 305 -39.61 36.52 30.22
N ARG A 306 -40.41 35.46 30.31
CA ARG A 306 -40.12 34.33 31.16
C ARG A 306 -39.83 33.10 30.31
N VAL A 307 -38.60 32.68 30.38
CA VAL A 307 -38.12 31.42 29.74
C VAL A 307 -37.46 30.54 30.79
N GLN A 308 -37.65 29.26 30.66
CA GLN A 308 -37.09 28.26 31.59
C GLN A 308 -36.59 27.05 30.83
N VAL A 309 -35.60 26.36 31.39
CA VAL A 309 -35.09 25.09 30.91
C VAL A 309 -34.95 24.15 32.07
N ALA A 310 -35.37 22.89 31.90
CA ALA A 310 -35.15 21.83 32.88
C ALA A 310 -33.76 21.25 32.68
N LEU A 311 -32.88 21.40 33.65
CA LEU A 311 -31.57 20.77 33.66
C LEU A 311 -31.64 19.33 34.13
N GLU A 312 -30.90 18.44 33.49
CA GLU A 312 -30.75 17.07 34.00
C GLU A 312 -29.83 17.07 35.22
N PRO A 313 -30.07 16.20 36.21
CA PRO A 313 -29.22 16.12 37.41
C PRO A 313 -27.72 15.96 37.10
N LEU A 314 -27.39 15.25 36.06
CA LEU A 314 -26.02 15.03 35.60
C LEU A 314 -25.31 16.34 35.16
N TRP A 315 -26.07 17.35 34.73
CA TRP A 315 -25.51 18.67 34.30
C TRP A 315 -25.17 19.58 35.48
N LEU A 316 -25.60 19.19 36.69
CA LEU A 316 -25.30 19.90 37.92
C LEU A 316 -24.04 19.35 38.62
N GLU A 317 -23.42 18.31 38.05
CA GLU A 317 -22.19 17.74 38.58
C GLU A 317 -20.97 18.65 38.27
N ALA A 318 -19.94 18.56 39.11
CA ALA A 318 -18.72 19.36 38.92
C ALA A 318 -18.04 19.05 37.58
N GLY A 319 -17.73 20.10 36.80
CA GLY A 319 -17.09 20.00 35.49
C GLY A 319 -17.99 20.43 34.31
N TRP A 320 -19.27 20.76 34.55
CA TRP A 320 -20.13 21.36 33.53
C TRP A 320 -20.18 22.89 33.69
N GLU A 321 -20.00 23.59 32.59
CA GLU A 321 -20.16 25.02 32.50
C GLU A 321 -21.36 25.40 31.63
N MET A 322 -22.17 26.39 32.06
CA MET A 322 -23.28 26.91 31.27
C MET A 322 -22.86 28.19 30.59
N TYR A 323 -23.05 28.25 29.28
CA TYR A 323 -22.79 29.43 28.43
C TYR A 323 -24.07 29.99 27.83
#